data_b590d1a5bdf87e843bd27adef26097d6
#
_entry.id   b590d1a5bdf87e843bd27adef26097d6
#
_cell.length_a   1.000
_cell.length_b   1.000
_cell.length_c   1.000
_cell.angle_alpha   90.00
_cell.angle_beta   90.00
_cell.angle_gamma   90.00
#
_symmetry.space_group_name_H-M   'P 1'
#
loop_
_entity.id
_entity.type
_entity.pdbx_description
1 polymer ?
#
loop_
_entity_poly.entity_id
_entity_poly.type
_entity_poly.pdbx_seq_one_letter_code
_entity_poly.pdbx_strand_id
1 'polypeptide(L)'
;VAATVAVGAVGAAVRLSQDDDPKLRPGGALALSADDGSDVAALETGLRLQERSSGVLQSEALPTSTYSMAAVTWARPEDRPEVLVRARRSDGWSDWTRLPVVEDRPDDDPAVRTGTAAWWFGPSDAVQVRLSRGPAPKGMRLVLLHPASRPDDELSPRTAARRSTGTPKAPRPDIRTRKQWGADESWRDGSPRTNRTIEQVHVHHTVSGNTYSRKETAALIRGMYRYHTKSLGWSDIGYNFLVDRFGRIWEGRAGGIAQPVRGAHTLGFNDTSMGVSVIGNFEQAAPTEAIIDALGALAAWKLDAYDRRPRGKTTVESTGSDKYAAGRMATLRVIDGHRDTNDTACPGSKLYARLDDVRDRAHRVIKASRAGRPVDEPEEPEVVGVVEPARVGGVAKPGKGLKVLKGRYDPDGARSSYQWLRDGDPIAGETAWRYRLGQADLGRRIAVQVTTRSGSRT
;
A
#
# COMPACT_ATOMS: atom_id res chain seq x y z
N VAL A 1 16.92 63.24 23.44
CA VAL A 1 16.21 62.80 22.23
C VAL A 1 16.45 61.30 22.08
N ALA A 2 15.48 60.50 22.52
CA ALA A 2 15.51 59.05 22.40
C ALA A 2 14.84 58.65 21.08
N ALA A 3 15.56 57.93 20.23
CA ALA A 3 15.02 57.33 19.01
C ALA A 3 14.62 55.91 19.30
N THR A 4 13.31 55.61 19.23
CA THR A 4 12.74 54.28 19.33
C THR A 4 12.80 53.65 17.96
N VAL A 5 13.55 52.57 17.80
CA VAL A 5 13.56 51.74 16.60
C VAL A 5 12.46 50.70 16.75
N ALA A 6 11.40 50.82 15.96
CA ALA A 6 10.37 49.78 15.82
C ALA A 6 10.90 48.70 14.89
N VAL A 7 11.14 47.49 15.42
CA VAL A 7 11.40 46.28 14.61
C VAL A 7 10.07 45.76 14.11
N GLY A 8 9.76 46.04 12.85
CA GLY A 8 8.62 45.45 12.16
C GLY A 8 8.94 44.01 11.77
N ALA A 9 8.19 43.06 12.32
CA ALA A 9 8.22 41.67 11.86
C ALA A 9 7.66 41.61 10.44
N VAL A 10 8.51 41.43 9.44
CA VAL A 10 8.10 41.16 8.05
C VAL A 10 7.75 39.66 7.96
N GLY A 11 6.50 39.36 8.19
CA GLY A 11 5.95 38.03 7.84
C GLY A 11 5.92 37.93 6.30
N ALA A 12 6.73 37.06 5.74
CA ALA A 12 6.69 36.77 4.31
C ALA A 12 5.40 35.99 4.00
N ALA A 13 4.33 36.73 3.64
CA ALA A 13 3.13 36.15 3.07
C ALA A 13 3.40 35.81 1.59
N VAL A 14 3.39 34.54 1.22
CA VAL A 14 3.39 34.11 -0.18
C VAL A 14 2.07 34.56 -0.79
N ARG A 15 2.10 35.54 -1.69
CA ARG A 15 0.92 35.99 -2.44
C ARG A 15 0.56 34.99 -3.51
N LEU A 16 -0.70 34.56 -3.52
CA LEU A 16 -1.31 33.85 -4.66
C LEU A 16 -1.41 34.80 -5.87
N SER A 17 -1.30 34.24 -7.09
CA SER A 17 -1.71 34.95 -8.30
C SER A 17 -3.23 35.17 -8.28
N GLN A 18 -3.73 36.23 -8.91
CA GLN A 18 -5.14 36.65 -8.86
C GLN A 18 -6.13 35.60 -9.44
N ASP A 19 -5.64 34.55 -10.15
CA ASP A 19 -6.46 33.51 -10.78
C ASP A 19 -6.74 32.29 -9.87
N ASP A 20 -6.18 32.26 -8.64
CA ASP A 20 -6.26 31.12 -7.73
C ASP A 20 -7.13 31.37 -6.47
N ASP A 21 -8.08 32.31 -6.52
CA ASP A 21 -8.97 32.54 -5.38
C ASP A 21 -9.91 31.33 -5.12
N PRO A 22 -9.92 30.79 -3.89
CA PRO A 22 -10.76 29.64 -3.57
C PRO A 22 -12.24 30.00 -3.70
N LYS A 23 -13.02 29.15 -4.36
CA LYS A 23 -14.48 29.30 -4.47
C LYS A 23 -15.10 29.16 -3.07
N LEU A 24 -15.56 30.29 -2.51
CA LEU A 24 -16.24 30.32 -1.21
C LEU A 24 -17.76 30.13 -1.39
N ARG A 25 -18.36 29.33 -0.51
CA ARG A 25 -19.82 29.30 -0.34
C ARG A 25 -20.30 30.49 0.53
N PRO A 26 -21.58 30.85 0.47
CA PRO A 26 -22.17 31.73 1.48
C PRO A 26 -21.85 31.20 2.88
N GLY A 27 -21.14 32.00 3.70
CA GLY A 27 -20.65 31.56 5.00
C GLY A 27 -19.15 31.21 5.06
N GLY A 28 -18.38 31.37 3.95
CA GLY A 28 -16.91 31.30 3.94
C GLY A 28 -16.32 29.89 3.81
N ALA A 29 -17.13 28.85 3.52
CA ALA A 29 -16.63 27.50 3.32
C ALA A 29 -16.17 27.25 1.87
N LEU A 30 -15.05 26.53 1.71
CA LEU A 30 -14.55 26.05 0.42
C LEU A 30 -15.51 24.99 -0.15
N ALA A 31 -15.97 25.17 -1.39
CA ALA A 31 -16.92 24.29 -2.04
C ALA A 31 -16.22 23.33 -3.00
N LEU A 32 -16.41 22.02 -2.79
CA LEU A 32 -16.10 21.02 -3.80
C LEU A 32 -17.19 21.04 -4.87
N SER A 33 -16.81 20.86 -6.13
CA SER A 33 -17.75 20.77 -7.26
C SER A 33 -17.47 19.52 -8.09
N ALA A 34 -18.49 19.05 -8.79
CA ALA A 34 -18.43 18.03 -9.83
C ALA A 34 -18.86 18.65 -11.18
N ASP A 35 -18.30 19.80 -11.50
CA ASP A 35 -18.64 20.58 -12.69
C ASP A 35 -18.32 19.85 -14.01
N ASP A 36 -17.50 18.81 -13.94
CA ASP A 36 -17.20 17.87 -15.01
C ASP A 36 -18.27 16.76 -15.18
N GLY A 37 -19.32 16.79 -14.39
CA GLY A 37 -20.39 15.77 -14.40
C GLY A 37 -19.98 14.43 -13.81
N SER A 38 -18.80 14.35 -13.18
CA SER A 38 -18.27 13.11 -12.58
C SER A 38 -18.89 12.81 -11.21
N ASP A 39 -18.75 11.56 -10.74
CA ASP A 39 -19.14 11.16 -9.39
C ASP A 39 -18.12 11.54 -8.31
N VAL A 40 -17.10 12.30 -8.64
CA VAL A 40 -16.06 12.73 -7.70
C VAL A 40 -16.05 14.25 -7.62
N ALA A 41 -16.75 14.81 -6.65
CA ALA A 41 -16.62 16.24 -6.36
C ALA A 41 -15.19 16.55 -5.90
N ALA A 42 -14.61 17.60 -6.43
CA ALA A 42 -13.23 17.98 -6.17
C ALA A 42 -13.05 19.48 -5.92
N LEU A 43 -11.99 19.80 -5.22
CA LEU A 43 -11.47 21.17 -5.08
C LEU A 43 -9.95 21.11 -5.15
N GLU A 44 -9.37 21.96 -5.99
CA GLU A 44 -7.95 22.27 -5.97
C GLU A 44 -7.76 23.75 -5.73
N THR A 45 -7.01 24.11 -4.70
CA THR A 45 -6.79 25.50 -4.33
C THR A 45 -5.37 25.72 -3.81
N GLY A 46 -4.83 26.92 -4.03
CA GLY A 46 -3.57 27.33 -3.42
C GLY A 46 -3.66 27.33 -1.89
N LEU A 47 -2.57 26.98 -1.23
CA LEU A 47 -2.46 26.97 0.23
C LEU A 47 -1.84 28.27 0.74
N ARG A 48 -2.53 28.93 1.67
CA ARG A 48 -1.95 29.99 2.49
C ARG A 48 -1.44 29.41 3.79
N LEU A 49 -0.12 29.44 3.97
CA LEU A 49 0.54 28.96 5.17
C LEU A 49 1.15 30.13 5.93
N GLN A 50 1.03 30.11 7.24
CA GLN A 50 1.59 31.11 8.16
C GLN A 50 2.57 30.41 9.10
N GLU A 51 3.65 31.09 9.43
CA GLU A 51 4.58 30.59 10.43
C GLU A 51 3.92 30.62 11.82
N ARG A 52 3.91 29.47 12.51
CA ARG A 52 3.34 29.31 13.87
C ARG A 52 4.42 29.18 14.93
N SER A 53 5.55 28.58 14.55
CA SER A 53 6.75 28.44 15.36
C SER A 53 7.95 28.30 14.43
N SER A 54 9.16 28.39 14.95
CA SER A 54 10.38 28.36 14.13
C SER A 54 10.38 27.18 13.14
N GLY A 55 10.27 27.49 11.85
CA GLY A 55 10.27 26.55 10.74
C GLY A 55 8.99 25.72 10.53
N VAL A 56 7.93 25.97 11.31
CA VAL A 56 6.62 25.28 11.15
C VAL A 56 5.64 26.21 10.43
N LEU A 57 5.23 25.84 9.25
CA LEU A 57 4.21 26.54 8.48
C LEU A 57 2.87 25.80 8.61
N GLN A 58 1.77 26.53 8.84
CA GLN A 58 0.45 25.92 9.01
C GLN A 58 -0.63 26.81 8.39
N SER A 59 -1.64 26.15 7.76
CA SER A 59 -2.85 26.84 7.33
C SER A 59 -3.73 27.20 8.52
N GLU A 60 -4.65 28.13 8.31
CA GLU A 60 -5.83 28.22 9.17
C GLU A 60 -6.71 26.97 9.04
N ALA A 61 -7.68 26.82 9.93
CA ALA A 61 -8.73 25.84 9.74
C ALA A 61 -9.59 26.26 8.54
N LEU A 62 -9.61 25.46 7.50
CA LEU A 62 -10.34 25.72 6.26
C LEU A 62 -11.67 24.96 6.29
N PRO A 63 -12.80 25.62 6.59
CA PRO A 63 -14.12 24.99 6.46
C PRO A 63 -14.40 24.62 5.00
N THR A 64 -15.02 23.47 4.78
CA THR A 64 -15.25 22.94 3.43
C THR A 64 -16.67 22.37 3.33
N SER A 65 -17.18 22.20 2.10
CA SER A 65 -18.22 21.17 1.90
C SER A 65 -17.63 19.80 2.20
N THR A 66 -18.49 18.79 2.35
CA THR A 66 -18.03 17.43 2.67
C THR A 66 -16.99 16.93 1.67
N TYR A 67 -15.88 16.44 2.20
CA TYR A 67 -14.86 15.71 1.45
C TYR A 67 -14.48 14.42 2.20
N SER A 68 -13.82 13.48 1.52
CA SER A 68 -13.39 12.22 2.12
C SER A 68 -11.91 11.94 1.96
N MET A 69 -11.27 12.57 0.97
CA MET A 69 -9.84 12.40 0.69
C MET A 69 -9.16 13.75 0.60
N ALA A 70 -7.93 13.83 1.11
CA ALA A 70 -7.10 15.01 0.99
C ALA A 70 -5.69 14.64 0.53
N ALA A 71 -5.11 15.48 -0.30
CA ALA A 71 -3.72 15.43 -0.74
C ALA A 71 -3.16 16.84 -0.89
N VAL A 72 -1.86 16.95 -1.03
CA VAL A 72 -1.17 18.19 -1.34
C VAL A 72 -0.25 17.96 -2.53
N THR A 73 -0.31 18.85 -3.53
CA THR A 73 0.55 18.79 -4.73
C THR A 73 1.44 20.01 -4.84
N TRP A 74 2.55 19.91 -5.58
CA TRP A 74 3.48 21.01 -5.89
C TRP A 74 4.15 20.81 -7.24
N ALA A 75 4.91 21.83 -7.68
CA ALA A 75 5.40 21.87 -9.07
C ALA A 75 6.70 21.08 -9.29
N ARG A 76 7.59 21.00 -8.29
CA ARG A 76 8.93 20.44 -8.47
C ARG A 76 9.06 19.07 -7.84
N PRO A 77 9.35 18.02 -8.63
CA PRO A 77 9.50 16.66 -8.12
C PRO A 77 10.64 16.48 -7.09
N GLU A 78 11.66 17.30 -7.14
CA GLU A 78 12.80 17.29 -6.21
C GLU A 78 12.46 17.82 -4.81
N ASP A 79 11.40 18.62 -4.67
CA ASP A 79 10.95 19.09 -3.36
C ASP A 79 10.37 17.91 -2.54
N ARG A 80 10.81 17.78 -1.30
CA ARG A 80 10.37 16.72 -0.37
C ARG A 80 9.84 17.32 0.93
N PRO A 81 8.72 18.07 0.90
CA PRO A 81 8.16 18.64 2.11
C PRO A 81 7.61 17.54 3.03
N GLU A 82 7.75 17.74 4.34
CA GLU A 82 7.04 16.93 5.31
C GLU A 82 5.66 17.54 5.55
N VAL A 83 4.65 16.95 4.89
CA VAL A 83 3.26 17.42 4.93
C VAL A 83 2.47 16.62 5.96
N LEU A 84 1.82 17.35 6.89
CA LEU A 84 0.84 16.79 7.79
C LEU A 84 -0.52 17.43 7.51
N VAL A 85 -1.56 16.60 7.58
CA VAL A 85 -2.94 17.03 7.38
C VAL A 85 -3.78 16.51 8.54
N ARG A 86 -4.73 17.30 9.00
CA ARG A 86 -5.81 16.82 9.86
C ARG A 86 -7.17 17.24 9.31
N ALA A 87 -8.15 16.42 9.54
CA ALA A 87 -9.51 16.58 9.08
C ALA A 87 -10.47 16.75 10.25
N ARG A 88 -11.49 17.59 10.10
CA ARG A 88 -12.58 17.64 11.07
C ARG A 88 -13.72 16.76 10.61
N ARG A 89 -14.13 15.83 11.45
CA ARG A 89 -15.24 14.91 11.28
C ARG A 89 -16.32 15.25 12.29
N SER A 90 -17.42 14.49 12.28
CA SER A 90 -18.51 14.65 13.25
C SER A 90 -18.09 14.48 14.71
N ASP A 91 -17.01 13.71 14.97
CA ASP A 91 -16.41 13.44 16.28
C ASP A 91 -15.28 14.42 16.66
N GLY A 92 -15.01 15.42 15.83
CA GLY A 92 -13.98 16.43 16.06
C GLY A 92 -12.79 16.34 15.11
N TRP A 93 -11.71 17.01 15.46
CA TRP A 93 -10.46 16.96 14.68
C TRP A 93 -9.75 15.64 14.85
N SER A 94 -9.32 15.05 13.74
CA SER A 94 -8.38 13.92 13.76
C SER A 94 -7.02 14.35 14.29
N ASP A 95 -6.19 13.37 14.66
CA ASP A 95 -4.76 13.59 14.83
C ASP A 95 -4.11 14.06 13.52
N TRP A 96 -2.95 14.73 13.66
CA TRP A 96 -2.13 15.09 12.52
C TRP A 96 -1.60 13.83 11.83
N THR A 97 -2.00 13.64 10.59
CA THR A 97 -1.57 12.52 9.75
C THR A 97 -0.49 12.99 8.80
N ARG A 98 0.69 12.37 8.86
CA ARG A 98 1.75 12.59 7.89
C ARG A 98 1.36 11.93 6.56
N LEU A 99 1.33 12.73 5.49
CA LEU A 99 1.08 12.25 4.14
C LEU A 99 2.43 12.03 3.45
N PRO A 100 2.80 10.78 3.09
CA PRO A 100 4.03 10.53 2.36
C PRO A 100 3.95 11.08 0.94
N VAL A 101 5.10 11.42 0.38
CA VAL A 101 5.22 11.80 -1.03
C VAL A 101 4.95 10.58 -1.90
N VAL A 102 4.24 10.77 -3.02
CA VAL A 102 4.07 9.74 -4.04
C VAL A 102 5.41 9.56 -4.78
N GLU A 103 6.01 8.39 -4.61
CA GLU A 103 7.26 8.02 -5.30
C GLU A 103 7.01 7.34 -6.65
N ASP A 104 5.79 6.85 -6.85
CA ASP A 104 5.34 6.32 -8.13
C ASP A 104 5.19 7.46 -9.14
N ARG A 105 5.63 7.25 -10.37
CA ARG A 105 5.42 8.21 -11.47
C ARG A 105 5.59 7.54 -12.82
N PRO A 106 4.99 8.09 -13.88
CA PRO A 106 5.30 7.73 -15.26
C PRO A 106 6.78 7.98 -15.57
N ASP A 107 7.41 7.08 -16.34
CA ASP A 107 8.82 7.20 -16.71
C ASP A 107 9.10 8.39 -17.67
N ASP A 108 8.08 8.81 -18.44
CA ASP A 108 8.26 9.59 -19.67
C ASP A 108 7.56 10.97 -19.66
N ASP A 109 7.04 11.44 -18.52
CA ASP A 109 6.30 12.72 -18.50
C ASP A 109 6.93 13.75 -17.54
N PRO A 110 7.77 14.68 -18.05
CA PRO A 110 8.40 15.72 -17.24
C PRO A 110 7.43 16.80 -16.78
N ALA A 111 6.23 16.92 -17.38
CA ALA A 111 5.24 17.94 -17.05
C ALA A 111 4.34 17.56 -15.87
N VAL A 112 4.46 16.34 -15.37
CA VAL A 112 3.64 15.79 -14.28
C VAL A 112 3.94 16.49 -12.97
N ARG A 113 2.90 16.95 -12.27
CA ARG A 113 3.00 17.44 -10.89
C ARG A 113 3.36 16.29 -9.95
N THR A 114 3.99 16.60 -8.84
CA THR A 114 4.18 15.66 -7.74
C THR A 114 3.29 16.04 -6.55
N GLY A 115 3.16 15.15 -5.58
CA GLY A 115 2.33 15.41 -4.41
C GLY A 115 2.46 14.31 -3.36
N THR A 116 1.61 14.42 -2.35
CA THR A 116 1.45 13.37 -1.33
C THR A 116 0.51 12.29 -1.82
N ALA A 117 0.52 11.12 -1.16
CA ALA A 117 -0.56 10.16 -1.29
C ALA A 117 -1.90 10.82 -0.92
N ALA A 118 -2.97 10.47 -1.64
CA ALA A 118 -4.33 10.92 -1.34
C ALA A 118 -4.89 10.09 -0.17
N TRP A 119 -4.95 10.70 1.02
CA TRP A 119 -5.36 10.04 2.24
C TRP A 119 -6.87 10.05 2.43
N TRP A 120 -7.43 8.88 2.73
CA TRP A 120 -8.85 8.72 3.07
C TRP A 120 -9.09 9.05 4.55
N PHE A 121 -9.74 10.17 4.82
CA PHE A 121 -10.17 10.59 6.16
C PHE A 121 -11.59 10.12 6.50
N GLY A 122 -12.38 9.73 5.49
CA GLY A 122 -13.83 9.63 5.59
C GLY A 122 -14.50 11.00 5.53
N PRO A 123 -15.86 11.05 5.63
CA PRO A 123 -16.62 12.30 5.53
C PRO A 123 -16.13 13.35 6.53
N SER A 124 -15.68 14.49 6.04
CA SER A 124 -15.05 15.58 6.80
C SER A 124 -15.52 16.92 6.26
N ASP A 125 -15.54 17.97 7.09
CA ASP A 125 -16.10 19.28 6.78
C ASP A 125 -15.11 20.45 7.02
N ALA A 126 -13.90 20.15 7.45
CA ALA A 126 -12.81 21.12 7.52
C ALA A 126 -11.43 20.41 7.46
N VAL A 127 -10.43 21.15 7.00
CA VAL A 127 -9.06 20.64 6.86
C VAL A 127 -8.05 21.65 7.39
N GLN A 128 -6.94 21.17 7.92
CA GLN A 128 -5.72 21.96 8.16
C GLN A 128 -4.52 21.22 7.59
N VAL A 129 -3.58 22.01 7.06
CA VAL A 129 -2.31 21.53 6.51
C VAL A 129 -1.16 22.16 7.29
N ARG A 130 -0.14 21.37 7.56
CA ARG A 130 1.09 21.79 8.23
C ARG A 130 2.31 21.27 7.46
N LEU A 131 3.32 22.11 7.35
CA LEU A 131 4.68 21.70 6.99
C LEU A 131 5.54 21.76 8.25
N SER A 132 6.20 20.63 8.57
CA SER A 132 7.00 20.52 9.78
C SER A 132 8.34 21.22 9.66
N ARG A 133 8.86 21.37 8.43
CA ARG A 133 10.19 21.92 8.14
C ARG A 133 10.26 22.54 6.76
N GLY A 134 11.10 23.55 6.64
CA GLY A 134 11.48 24.15 5.37
C GLY A 134 10.45 25.09 4.75
N PRO A 135 10.81 25.76 3.65
CA PRO A 135 9.91 26.64 2.92
C PRO A 135 8.81 25.85 2.21
N ALA A 136 7.68 26.50 1.96
CA ALA A 136 6.62 25.91 1.15
C ALA A 136 7.11 25.71 -0.30
N PRO A 137 6.95 24.52 -0.89
CA PRO A 137 7.26 24.28 -2.29
C PRO A 137 6.50 25.22 -3.24
N LYS A 138 7.11 25.55 -4.37
CA LYS A 138 6.46 26.39 -5.37
C LYS A 138 5.22 25.71 -5.95
N GLY A 139 4.14 26.47 -6.11
CA GLY A 139 2.89 26.00 -6.70
C GLY A 139 2.18 24.95 -5.83
N MET A 140 2.33 25.03 -4.52
CA MET A 140 1.68 24.13 -3.57
C MET A 140 0.16 24.31 -3.58
N ARG A 141 -0.58 23.21 -3.72
CA ARG A 141 -2.04 23.17 -3.76
C ARG A 141 -2.59 22.13 -2.80
N LEU A 142 -3.71 22.45 -2.17
CA LEU A 142 -4.56 21.49 -1.48
C LEU A 142 -5.51 20.85 -2.49
N VAL A 143 -5.62 19.54 -2.46
CA VAL A 143 -6.56 18.74 -3.24
C VAL A 143 -7.51 18.06 -2.28
N LEU A 144 -8.80 18.33 -2.41
CA LEU A 144 -9.88 17.67 -1.67
C LEU A 144 -10.77 16.92 -2.65
N LEU A 145 -11.13 15.68 -2.32
CA LEU A 145 -11.96 14.82 -3.15
C LEU A 145 -13.09 14.22 -2.31
N HIS A 146 -14.27 14.18 -2.90
CA HIS A 146 -15.42 13.48 -2.34
C HIS A 146 -16.06 12.57 -3.38
N PRO A 147 -15.53 11.34 -3.54
CA PRO A 147 -16.13 10.35 -4.42
C PRO A 147 -17.48 9.89 -3.86
N ALA A 148 -18.54 10.02 -4.67
CA ALA A 148 -19.86 9.52 -4.30
C ALA A 148 -19.90 8.00 -4.25
N SER A 149 -20.61 7.42 -3.29
CA SER A 149 -20.93 6.00 -3.29
C SER A 149 -22.09 5.74 -4.26
N ARG A 150 -21.99 4.66 -5.04
CA ARG A 150 -23.03 4.19 -5.96
C ARG A 150 -23.76 2.98 -5.37
N PRO A 151 -25.04 2.76 -5.70
CA PRO A 151 -25.76 1.54 -5.26
C PRO A 151 -25.02 0.24 -5.64
N ASP A 152 -24.37 0.23 -6.80
CA ASP A 152 -23.68 -0.95 -7.37
C ASP A 152 -22.26 -1.16 -6.82
N ASP A 153 -21.71 -0.27 -6.00
CA ASP A 153 -20.35 -0.38 -5.46
C ASP A 153 -20.13 -1.64 -4.62
N GLU A 154 -21.20 -2.20 -4.06
CA GLU A 154 -21.19 -3.43 -3.27
C GLU A 154 -21.49 -4.68 -4.10
N LEU A 155 -22.29 -4.51 -5.16
CA LEU A 155 -22.77 -5.58 -6.02
C LEU A 155 -21.77 -5.85 -7.14
N SER A 156 -21.15 -7.01 -7.14
CA SER A 156 -20.41 -7.49 -8.32
C SER A 156 -20.80 -8.93 -8.60
N PRO A 157 -21.29 -9.22 -9.82
CA PRO A 157 -21.49 -10.59 -10.26
C PRO A 157 -20.12 -11.30 -10.27
N ARG A 158 -20.07 -12.51 -9.71
CA ARG A 158 -18.95 -13.41 -9.90
C ARG A 158 -18.80 -13.71 -11.39
N THR A 159 -17.75 -13.24 -12.01
CA THR A 159 -17.36 -13.74 -13.33
C THR A 159 -16.80 -15.14 -13.17
N ALA A 160 -17.56 -16.14 -13.58
CA ALA A 160 -17.11 -17.54 -13.56
C ALA A 160 -15.78 -17.68 -14.28
N ALA A 161 -14.82 -18.37 -13.65
CA ALA A 161 -13.53 -18.68 -14.25
C ALA A 161 -13.77 -19.49 -15.55
N ARG A 162 -13.35 -18.97 -16.71
CA ARG A 162 -13.37 -19.71 -17.96
C ARG A 162 -12.28 -20.78 -17.91
N ARG A 163 -12.67 -22.05 -18.06
CA ARG A 163 -11.71 -23.14 -18.29
C ARG A 163 -11.05 -22.95 -19.67
N SER A 164 -9.74 -22.89 -19.70
CA SER A 164 -8.91 -22.90 -20.90
C SER A 164 -8.72 -24.35 -21.40
N THR A 165 -8.85 -24.57 -22.70
CA THR A 165 -8.48 -25.83 -23.35
C THR A 165 -7.01 -25.74 -23.77
N GLY A 166 -6.10 -26.12 -22.88
CA GLY A 166 -4.64 -26.11 -23.09
C GLY A 166 -3.94 -26.66 -21.86
N THR A 167 -2.61 -26.62 -21.83
CA THR A 167 -1.85 -26.96 -20.58
C THR A 167 -2.46 -26.16 -19.43
N PRO A 168 -2.84 -26.83 -18.31
CA PRO A 168 -3.55 -26.16 -17.23
C PRO A 168 -2.68 -25.04 -16.67
N LYS A 169 -3.03 -23.79 -16.98
CA LYS A 169 -2.42 -22.59 -16.39
C LYS A 169 -3.17 -22.18 -15.14
N ALA A 170 -2.51 -21.43 -14.28
CA ALA A 170 -3.11 -20.92 -13.05
C ALA A 170 -4.41 -20.16 -13.37
N PRO A 171 -5.51 -20.42 -12.64
CA PRO A 171 -6.82 -19.83 -12.91
C PRO A 171 -6.77 -18.32 -12.69
N ARG A 172 -7.52 -17.60 -13.52
CA ARG A 172 -7.73 -16.17 -13.30
C ARG A 172 -8.59 -15.97 -12.05
N PRO A 173 -8.13 -15.18 -11.06
CA PRO A 173 -8.96 -14.84 -9.91
C PRO A 173 -10.15 -13.97 -10.33
N ASP A 174 -11.12 -13.78 -9.43
CA ASP A 174 -12.21 -12.82 -9.63
C ASP A 174 -11.64 -11.40 -9.56
N ILE A 175 -11.73 -10.66 -10.66
CA ILE A 175 -11.21 -9.30 -10.80
C ILE A 175 -12.36 -8.38 -11.17
N ARG A 176 -12.60 -7.37 -10.36
CA ARG A 176 -13.57 -6.31 -10.64
C ARG A 176 -13.02 -5.37 -11.68
N THR A 177 -13.70 -5.27 -12.80
CA THR A 177 -13.27 -4.47 -13.95
C THR A 177 -13.45 -2.97 -13.72
N ARG A 178 -12.80 -2.16 -14.54
CA ARG A 178 -12.94 -0.70 -14.56
C ARG A 178 -14.41 -0.27 -14.66
N LYS A 179 -15.19 -0.94 -15.52
CA LYS A 179 -16.63 -0.69 -15.65
C LYS A 179 -17.38 -0.95 -14.31
N GLN A 180 -17.00 -1.99 -13.58
CA GLN A 180 -17.68 -2.37 -12.32
C GLN A 180 -17.39 -1.41 -11.17
N TRP A 181 -16.20 -0.81 -11.10
CA TRP A 181 -15.95 0.23 -10.11
C TRP A 181 -16.26 1.65 -10.62
N GLY A 182 -16.72 1.76 -11.88
CA GLY A 182 -17.21 3.00 -12.46
C GLY A 182 -16.11 3.98 -12.82
N ALA A 183 -15.05 3.52 -13.50
CA ALA A 183 -14.04 4.38 -14.08
C ALA A 183 -14.67 5.34 -15.09
N ASP A 184 -14.37 6.61 -14.97
CA ASP A 184 -14.66 7.59 -16.01
C ASP A 184 -13.53 7.56 -17.05
N GLU A 185 -13.77 6.89 -18.17
CA GLU A 185 -12.75 6.71 -19.19
C GLU A 185 -12.34 8.01 -19.90
N SER A 186 -13.11 9.09 -19.74
CA SER A 186 -12.76 10.42 -20.27
C SER A 186 -11.62 11.09 -19.50
N TRP A 187 -11.27 10.57 -18.33
CA TRP A 187 -10.15 11.10 -17.56
C TRP A 187 -8.79 10.61 -18.03
N ARG A 188 -8.77 9.52 -18.81
CA ARG A 188 -7.52 9.00 -19.37
C ARG A 188 -6.99 9.90 -20.49
N ASP A 189 -5.68 9.92 -20.61
CA ASP A 189 -4.98 10.49 -21.74
C ASP A 189 -4.24 9.40 -22.53
N GLY A 190 -4.32 9.47 -23.84
CA GLY A 190 -3.68 8.54 -24.76
C GLY A 190 -4.20 7.11 -24.72
N SER A 191 -3.56 6.23 -25.47
CA SER A 191 -3.86 4.80 -25.56
C SER A 191 -3.01 4.01 -24.56
N PRO A 192 -3.55 2.92 -23.96
CA PRO A 192 -2.78 2.04 -23.10
C PRO A 192 -1.56 1.47 -23.83
N ARG A 193 -0.38 1.53 -23.20
CA ARG A 193 0.82 0.87 -23.70
C ARG A 193 0.92 -0.53 -23.10
N THR A 194 1.48 -1.47 -23.86
CA THR A 194 1.74 -2.83 -23.39
C THR A 194 3.22 -3.15 -23.45
N ASN A 195 3.69 -3.87 -22.46
CA ASN A 195 5.02 -4.44 -22.41
C ASN A 195 5.10 -5.69 -23.32
N ARG A 196 6.30 -6.09 -23.67
CA ARG A 196 6.50 -7.33 -24.42
C ARG A 196 6.26 -8.56 -23.53
N THR A 197 6.53 -8.46 -22.24
CA THR A 197 6.44 -9.53 -21.25
C THR A 197 6.20 -8.96 -19.85
N ILE A 198 5.92 -9.84 -18.89
CA ILE A 198 5.96 -9.56 -17.47
C ILE A 198 7.07 -10.41 -16.85
N GLU A 199 8.12 -9.76 -16.36
CA GLU A 199 9.24 -10.40 -15.65
C GLU A 199 8.99 -10.44 -14.14
N GLN A 200 8.26 -9.44 -13.61
CA GLN A 200 8.11 -9.19 -12.19
C GLN A 200 6.72 -8.71 -11.81
N VAL A 201 6.39 -8.94 -10.56
CA VAL A 201 5.24 -8.33 -9.87
C VAL A 201 5.79 -7.47 -8.73
N HIS A 202 5.60 -6.16 -8.83
CA HIS A 202 5.93 -5.23 -7.76
C HIS A 202 4.69 -4.98 -6.90
N VAL A 203 4.83 -5.29 -5.61
CA VAL A 203 3.78 -5.06 -4.61
C VAL A 203 3.96 -3.67 -4.00
N HIS A 204 2.88 -2.91 -4.00
CA HIS A 204 2.79 -1.57 -3.44
C HIS A 204 1.73 -1.48 -2.35
N HIS A 205 1.69 -0.36 -1.65
CA HIS A 205 0.54 0.09 -0.88
C HIS A 205 0.18 1.52 -1.29
N THR A 206 -1.10 1.88 -1.14
CA THR A 206 -1.56 3.21 -1.55
C THR A 206 -1.30 4.30 -0.51
N VAL A 207 -0.82 3.92 0.66
CA VAL A 207 -0.64 4.79 1.85
C VAL A 207 -1.90 5.61 2.20
N SER A 208 -3.08 5.12 1.83
CA SER A 208 -4.36 5.67 2.26
C SER A 208 -4.74 5.16 3.66
N GLY A 209 -5.81 5.69 4.24
CA GLY A 209 -6.32 5.20 5.53
C GLY A 209 -6.81 3.74 5.46
N ASN A 210 -6.76 3.03 6.59
CA ASN A 210 -7.17 1.62 6.68
C ASN A 210 -8.62 1.42 7.14
N THR A 211 -9.39 2.49 7.36
CA THR A 211 -10.72 2.44 8.02
C THR A 211 -11.91 2.43 7.07
N TYR A 212 -11.67 2.40 5.75
CA TYR A 212 -12.74 2.34 4.76
C TYR A 212 -13.51 1.02 4.82
N SER A 213 -14.82 1.08 4.50
CA SER A 213 -15.71 -0.07 4.42
C SER A 213 -15.71 -0.73 3.02
N ARG A 214 -16.38 -1.89 2.92
CA ARG A 214 -16.58 -2.56 1.61
C ARG A 214 -17.29 -1.68 0.58
N LYS A 215 -18.27 -0.89 1.02
CA LYS A 215 -19.04 0.01 0.15
C LYS A 215 -18.23 1.19 -0.37
N GLU A 216 -17.27 1.66 0.43
CA GLU A 216 -16.44 2.81 0.10
C GLU A 216 -15.28 2.47 -0.84
N THR A 217 -14.96 1.18 -1.04
CA THR A 217 -13.77 0.80 -1.80
C THR A 217 -13.81 1.31 -3.25
N ALA A 218 -14.90 1.11 -3.98
CA ALA A 218 -15.00 1.57 -5.36
C ALA A 218 -14.94 3.11 -5.45
N ALA A 219 -15.60 3.81 -4.53
CA ALA A 219 -15.52 5.27 -4.42
C ALA A 219 -14.07 5.74 -4.15
N LEU A 220 -13.36 5.07 -3.24
CA LEU A 220 -11.96 5.37 -2.96
C LEU A 220 -11.07 5.18 -4.21
N ILE A 221 -11.30 4.12 -5.00
CA ILE A 221 -10.57 3.88 -6.26
C ILE A 221 -10.89 4.99 -7.28
N ARG A 222 -12.14 5.44 -7.41
CA ARG A 222 -12.52 6.59 -8.26
C ARG A 222 -11.82 7.87 -7.83
N GLY A 223 -11.75 8.13 -6.53
CA GLY A 223 -11.02 9.28 -5.98
C GLY A 223 -9.52 9.22 -6.29
N MET A 224 -8.89 8.08 -6.11
CA MET A 224 -7.48 7.86 -6.45
C MET A 224 -7.22 8.03 -7.95
N TYR A 225 -8.09 7.48 -8.79
CA TYR A 225 -8.00 7.61 -10.24
C TYR A 225 -8.08 9.08 -10.68
N ARG A 226 -9.06 9.84 -10.14
CA ARG A 226 -9.17 11.28 -10.40
C ARG A 226 -7.93 12.05 -9.93
N TYR A 227 -7.40 11.69 -8.77
CA TYR A 227 -6.18 12.30 -8.25
C TYR A 227 -4.98 12.09 -9.18
N HIS A 228 -4.75 10.85 -9.62
CA HIS A 228 -3.66 10.54 -10.54
C HIS A 228 -3.82 11.27 -11.87
N THR A 229 -5.01 11.29 -12.46
CA THR A 229 -5.22 11.85 -13.81
C THR A 229 -5.40 13.36 -13.81
N LYS A 230 -6.21 13.94 -12.92
CA LYS A 230 -6.56 15.36 -12.97
C LYS A 230 -5.65 16.23 -12.10
N SER A 231 -5.18 15.71 -10.97
CA SER A 231 -4.34 16.51 -10.04
C SER A 231 -2.86 16.31 -10.28
N LEU A 232 -2.40 15.07 -10.54
CA LEU A 232 -1.02 14.76 -10.86
C LEU A 232 -0.71 14.85 -12.37
N GLY A 233 -1.73 14.78 -13.24
CA GLY A 233 -1.58 14.85 -14.69
C GLY A 233 -1.12 13.53 -15.34
N TRP A 234 -1.30 12.40 -14.66
CA TRP A 234 -0.95 11.10 -15.24
C TRP A 234 -1.97 10.66 -16.30
N SER A 235 -1.53 9.85 -17.24
CA SER A 235 -2.40 9.34 -18.33
C SER A 235 -3.50 8.38 -17.82
N ASP A 236 -3.32 7.74 -16.68
CA ASP A 236 -4.28 6.81 -16.05
C ASP A 236 -3.87 6.57 -14.59
N ILE A 237 -4.63 5.77 -13.84
CA ILE A 237 -4.22 5.26 -12.53
C ILE A 237 -2.89 4.52 -12.65
N GLY A 238 -1.98 4.69 -11.70
CA GLY A 238 -0.61 4.16 -11.81
C GLY A 238 -0.51 2.64 -11.82
N TYR A 239 -1.32 1.97 -11.01
CA TYR A 239 -1.23 0.53 -10.76
C TYR A 239 -2.02 -0.29 -11.77
N ASN A 240 -1.48 -1.45 -12.17
CA ASN A 240 -2.20 -2.38 -13.05
C ASN A 240 -3.41 -3.00 -12.32
N PHE A 241 -3.23 -3.32 -11.03
CA PHE A 241 -4.28 -3.86 -10.18
C PHE A 241 -4.24 -3.23 -8.80
N LEU A 242 -5.39 -3.29 -8.10
CA LEU A 242 -5.48 -2.97 -6.69
C LEU A 242 -6.05 -4.15 -5.92
N VAL A 243 -5.68 -4.28 -4.65
CA VAL A 243 -6.26 -5.25 -3.72
C VAL A 243 -6.76 -4.49 -2.50
N ASP A 244 -8.03 -4.67 -2.14
CA ASP A 244 -8.56 -4.02 -0.95
C ASP A 244 -8.32 -4.84 0.33
N ARG A 245 -8.56 -4.21 1.49
CA ARG A 245 -8.37 -4.87 2.80
C ARG A 245 -9.20 -6.14 3.02
N PHE A 246 -10.17 -6.39 2.13
CA PHE A 246 -11.07 -7.54 2.17
C PHE A 246 -10.66 -8.65 1.19
N GLY A 247 -9.52 -8.49 0.49
CA GLY A 247 -9.02 -9.44 -0.49
C GLY A 247 -9.69 -9.37 -1.87
N ARG A 248 -10.47 -8.34 -2.18
CA ARG A 248 -11.05 -8.17 -3.51
C ARG A 248 -10.04 -7.53 -4.44
N ILE A 249 -9.92 -8.09 -5.65
CA ILE A 249 -9.00 -7.62 -6.68
C ILE A 249 -9.74 -6.72 -7.65
N TRP A 250 -9.12 -5.60 -8.04
CA TRP A 250 -9.68 -4.58 -8.89
C TRP A 250 -8.74 -4.30 -10.05
N GLU A 251 -9.29 -4.23 -11.27
CA GLU A 251 -8.57 -3.71 -12.42
C GLU A 251 -8.27 -2.23 -12.19
N GLY A 252 -7.00 -1.85 -12.28
CA GLY A 252 -6.56 -0.47 -12.18
C GLY A 252 -6.43 0.15 -13.56
N ARG A 253 -5.22 0.12 -14.13
CA ARG A 253 -4.89 0.73 -15.42
C ARG A 253 -5.60 0.05 -16.59
N ALA A 254 -6.11 0.87 -17.52
CA ALA A 254 -6.78 0.41 -18.73
C ALA A 254 -5.83 -0.36 -19.66
N GLY A 255 -6.39 -1.17 -20.55
CA GLY A 255 -5.65 -1.96 -21.55
C GLY A 255 -5.99 -3.44 -21.53
N GLY A 256 -6.81 -3.85 -20.57
CA GLY A 256 -7.32 -5.22 -20.43
C GLY A 256 -6.52 -6.06 -19.42
N ILE A 257 -7.26 -6.72 -18.56
CA ILE A 257 -6.70 -7.46 -17.41
C ILE A 257 -5.72 -8.58 -17.79
N ALA A 258 -5.88 -9.18 -18.97
CA ALA A 258 -5.01 -10.26 -19.45
C ALA A 258 -3.71 -9.74 -20.08
N GLN A 259 -3.70 -8.52 -20.59
CA GLN A 259 -2.57 -7.95 -21.31
C GLN A 259 -1.44 -7.55 -20.36
N PRO A 260 -0.18 -7.50 -20.82
CA PRO A 260 0.95 -6.98 -20.06
C PRO A 260 0.97 -5.45 -20.14
N VAL A 261 -0.07 -4.81 -19.61
CA VAL A 261 -0.20 -3.35 -19.64
C VAL A 261 0.96 -2.72 -18.88
N ARG A 262 1.64 -1.73 -19.51
CA ARG A 262 2.67 -0.94 -18.84
C ARG A 262 2.05 -0.05 -17.78
N GLY A 263 2.52 -0.18 -16.54
CA GLY A 263 2.11 0.63 -15.42
C GLY A 263 2.83 1.98 -15.32
N ALA A 264 2.53 2.72 -14.25
CA ALA A 264 3.26 3.92 -13.81
C ALA A 264 3.40 3.82 -12.29
N HIS A 265 4.10 2.79 -11.81
CA HIS A 265 4.14 2.41 -10.39
C HIS A 265 5.56 2.17 -9.87
N THR A 266 6.55 2.02 -10.73
CA THR A 266 7.95 1.84 -10.32
C THR A 266 8.89 2.45 -11.36
N LEU A 267 9.45 3.62 -11.03
CA LEU A 267 10.36 4.31 -11.92
C LEU A 267 11.54 3.39 -12.27
N GLY A 268 11.83 3.29 -13.55
CA GLY A 268 12.94 2.49 -14.08
C GLY A 268 12.61 1.02 -14.37
N PHE A 269 11.41 0.51 -14.00
CA PHE A 269 11.04 -0.90 -14.17
C PHE A 269 9.60 -1.13 -14.66
N ASN A 270 8.89 -0.06 -15.05
CA ASN A 270 7.49 -0.18 -15.52
C ASN A 270 7.33 -1.01 -16.79
N ASP A 271 8.35 -1.09 -17.65
CA ASP A 271 8.33 -1.77 -18.96
C ASP A 271 8.57 -3.29 -18.88
N THR A 272 8.92 -3.81 -17.70
CA THR A 272 9.15 -5.25 -17.48
C THR A 272 8.24 -5.84 -16.40
N SER A 273 7.37 -5.04 -15.78
CA SER A 273 6.66 -5.44 -14.57
C SER A 273 5.15 -5.22 -14.62
N MET A 274 4.49 -5.80 -13.64
CA MET A 274 3.11 -5.56 -13.25
C MET A 274 3.07 -5.04 -11.83
N GLY A 275 2.44 -3.88 -11.62
CA GLY A 275 2.23 -3.32 -10.29
C GLY A 275 0.88 -3.69 -9.70
N VAL A 276 0.88 -4.16 -8.46
CA VAL A 276 -0.33 -4.36 -7.66
C VAL A 276 -0.23 -3.58 -6.37
N SER A 277 -1.20 -2.70 -6.11
CA SER A 277 -1.20 -1.87 -4.91
C SER A 277 -2.27 -2.31 -3.92
N VAL A 278 -1.88 -2.56 -2.67
CA VAL A 278 -2.83 -2.87 -1.61
C VAL A 278 -3.36 -1.56 -1.01
N ILE A 279 -4.68 -1.39 -1.03
CA ILE A 279 -5.33 -0.18 -0.54
C ILE A 279 -5.20 -0.11 0.99
N GLY A 280 -4.47 0.88 1.47
CA GLY A 280 -4.19 1.09 2.90
C GLY A 280 -2.75 1.48 3.19
N ASN A 281 -2.42 1.60 4.48
CA ASN A 281 -1.07 1.89 4.97
C ASN A 281 -0.53 0.70 5.78
N PHE A 282 0.40 -0.04 5.19
CA PHE A 282 0.99 -1.25 5.77
C PHE A 282 2.34 -1.03 6.47
N GLU A 283 2.70 0.20 6.73
CA GLU A 283 3.60 0.54 7.84
C GLU A 283 2.85 0.45 9.18
N GLN A 284 1.56 0.81 9.20
CA GLN A 284 0.76 0.88 10.42
C GLN A 284 -0.03 -0.40 10.70
N ALA A 285 -0.64 -1.01 9.68
CA ALA A 285 -1.47 -2.21 9.80
C ALA A 285 -0.81 -3.44 9.18
N ALA A 286 -0.99 -4.61 9.79
CA ALA A 286 -0.62 -5.88 9.16
C ALA A 286 -1.63 -6.24 8.06
N PRO A 287 -1.18 -6.85 6.93
CA PRO A 287 -2.08 -7.38 5.94
C PRO A 287 -2.87 -8.58 6.50
N THR A 288 -4.13 -8.70 6.08
CA THR A 288 -4.97 -9.87 6.39
C THR A 288 -4.57 -11.06 5.51
N GLU A 289 -4.95 -12.29 5.90
CA GLU A 289 -4.76 -13.46 5.05
C GLU A 289 -5.49 -13.33 3.71
N ALA A 290 -6.67 -12.70 3.69
CA ALA A 290 -7.40 -12.41 2.46
C ALA A 290 -6.60 -11.56 1.46
N ILE A 291 -5.80 -10.61 1.95
CA ILE A 291 -4.89 -9.82 1.11
C ILE A 291 -3.78 -10.72 0.54
N ILE A 292 -3.16 -11.56 1.38
CA ILE A 292 -2.08 -12.47 0.96
C ILE A 292 -2.59 -13.48 -0.07
N ASP A 293 -3.78 -14.02 0.14
CA ASP A 293 -4.43 -14.94 -0.80
C ASP A 293 -4.73 -14.27 -2.14
N ALA A 294 -5.26 -13.05 -2.12
CA ALA A 294 -5.55 -12.29 -3.32
C ALA A 294 -4.29 -11.94 -4.13
N LEU A 295 -3.24 -11.47 -3.44
CA LEU A 295 -1.94 -11.18 -4.06
C LEU A 295 -1.32 -12.46 -4.66
N GLY A 296 -1.37 -13.57 -3.93
CA GLY A 296 -0.86 -14.87 -4.39
C GLY A 296 -1.61 -15.39 -5.61
N ALA A 297 -2.94 -15.33 -5.61
CA ALA A 297 -3.77 -15.76 -6.74
C ALA A 297 -3.56 -14.89 -7.99
N LEU A 298 -3.50 -13.57 -7.83
CA LEU A 298 -3.24 -12.62 -8.93
C LEU A 298 -1.85 -12.83 -9.52
N ALA A 299 -0.82 -12.94 -8.65
CA ALA A 299 0.55 -13.18 -9.08
C ALA A 299 0.70 -14.53 -9.78
N ALA A 300 0.07 -15.59 -9.25
CA ALA A 300 0.07 -16.90 -9.89
C ALA A 300 -0.47 -16.85 -11.32
N TRP A 301 -1.66 -16.26 -11.49
CA TRP A 301 -2.28 -16.14 -12.81
C TRP A 301 -1.41 -15.38 -13.81
N LYS A 302 -0.88 -14.22 -13.39
CA LYS A 302 -0.09 -13.38 -14.30
C LYS A 302 1.28 -13.98 -14.58
N LEU A 303 1.99 -14.47 -13.59
CA LEU A 303 3.34 -15.03 -13.76
C LEU A 303 3.35 -16.35 -14.54
N ASP A 304 2.34 -17.20 -14.32
CA ASP A 304 2.21 -18.46 -15.08
C ASP A 304 1.89 -18.22 -16.56
N ALA A 305 1.17 -17.12 -16.88
CA ALA A 305 0.91 -16.72 -18.26
C ALA A 305 2.20 -16.37 -19.03
N TYR A 306 3.26 -15.94 -18.32
CA TYR A 306 4.57 -15.56 -18.87
C TYR A 306 5.69 -16.52 -18.48
N ASP A 307 5.37 -17.72 -17.96
CA ASP A 307 6.29 -18.79 -17.53
C ASP A 307 7.32 -18.32 -16.50
N ARG A 308 6.91 -17.43 -15.58
CA ARG A 308 7.76 -16.94 -14.48
C ARG A 308 7.52 -17.74 -13.20
N ARG A 309 8.59 -17.95 -12.45
CA ARG A 309 8.55 -18.71 -11.19
C ARG A 309 8.37 -17.77 -10.00
N PRO A 310 7.27 -17.81 -9.24
CA PRO A 310 7.00 -16.87 -8.13
C PRO A 310 8.12 -16.77 -7.09
N ARG A 311 8.77 -17.88 -6.78
CA ARG A 311 9.90 -17.95 -5.82
C ARG A 311 11.25 -17.62 -6.46
N GLY A 312 11.31 -17.38 -7.76
CA GLY A 312 12.52 -17.15 -8.54
C GLY A 312 13.08 -15.74 -8.39
N LYS A 313 14.17 -15.53 -9.13
CA LYS A 313 14.72 -14.21 -9.43
C LYS A 313 14.76 -14.04 -10.94
N THR A 314 14.77 -12.80 -11.38
CA THR A 314 14.98 -12.40 -12.76
C THR A 314 16.01 -11.29 -12.80
N THR A 315 16.67 -11.12 -13.94
CA THR A 315 17.61 -10.01 -14.18
C THR A 315 17.04 -9.14 -15.28
N VAL A 316 16.79 -7.89 -14.97
CA VAL A 316 16.16 -6.90 -15.85
C VAL A 316 17.04 -5.65 -15.91
N GLU A 317 16.98 -4.95 -17.03
CA GLU A 317 17.65 -3.67 -17.20
C GLU A 317 16.79 -2.55 -16.63
N SER A 318 17.40 -1.65 -15.86
CA SER A 318 16.75 -0.45 -15.37
C SER A 318 16.74 0.64 -16.44
N THR A 319 15.61 1.32 -16.62
CA THR A 319 15.52 2.54 -17.44
C THR A 319 15.87 3.81 -16.63
N GLY A 320 16.23 3.64 -15.37
CA GLY A 320 16.66 4.69 -14.44
C GLY A 320 15.73 4.84 -13.23
N SER A 321 16.23 4.48 -12.07
CA SER A 321 15.60 4.72 -10.77
C SER A 321 16.59 5.38 -9.82
N ASP A 322 16.17 5.72 -8.61
CA ASP A 322 17.05 6.25 -7.56
C ASP A 322 18.02 5.19 -6.99
N LYS A 323 17.74 3.89 -7.18
CA LYS A 323 18.64 2.79 -6.80
C LYS A 323 19.46 2.22 -7.93
N TYR A 324 18.96 2.28 -9.16
CA TYR A 324 19.58 1.67 -10.33
C TYR A 324 19.64 2.67 -11.48
N ALA A 325 20.84 3.08 -11.85
CA ALA A 325 21.04 3.94 -13.02
C ALA A 325 20.51 3.27 -14.30
N ALA A 326 20.12 4.09 -15.29
CA ALA A 326 19.70 3.59 -16.60
C ALA A 326 20.77 2.71 -17.23
N GLY A 327 20.38 1.61 -17.87
CA GLY A 327 21.26 0.59 -18.46
C GLY A 327 21.84 -0.41 -17.45
N ARG A 328 21.60 -0.24 -16.13
CA ARG A 328 22.10 -1.18 -15.13
C ARG A 328 21.22 -2.42 -15.06
N MET A 329 21.85 -3.60 -15.12
CA MET A 329 21.18 -4.88 -14.87
C MET A 329 20.94 -5.07 -13.37
N ALA A 330 19.68 -5.27 -12.97
CA ALA A 330 19.25 -5.54 -11.60
C ALA A 330 18.74 -6.98 -11.47
N THR A 331 19.30 -7.75 -10.53
CA THR A 331 18.81 -9.09 -10.21
C THR A 331 17.86 -9.01 -9.02
N LEU A 332 16.58 -9.15 -9.27
CA LEU A 332 15.49 -8.94 -8.33
C LEU A 332 14.67 -10.22 -8.14
N ARG A 333 13.86 -10.29 -7.07
CA ARG A 333 12.84 -11.34 -6.93
C ARG A 333 11.75 -11.16 -7.99
N VAL A 334 11.17 -12.26 -8.46
CA VAL A 334 10.03 -12.21 -9.40
C VAL A 334 8.78 -11.58 -8.76
N ILE A 335 8.60 -11.75 -7.45
CA ILE A 335 7.64 -10.98 -6.67
C ILE A 335 8.44 -10.23 -5.61
N ASP A 336 8.40 -8.92 -5.64
CA ASP A 336 9.11 -8.06 -4.69
C ASP A 336 8.26 -6.86 -4.27
N GLY A 337 8.84 -5.93 -3.52
CA GLY A 337 8.20 -4.69 -3.13
C GLY A 337 8.82 -3.50 -3.84
N HIS A 338 8.10 -2.41 -3.97
CA HIS A 338 8.59 -1.18 -4.57
C HIS A 338 9.94 -0.72 -4.00
N ARG A 339 10.18 -0.93 -2.70
CA ARG A 339 11.46 -0.62 -2.04
C ARG A 339 12.66 -1.39 -2.57
N ASP A 340 12.46 -2.47 -3.32
CA ASP A 340 13.58 -3.23 -3.90
C ASP A 340 14.17 -2.51 -5.11
N THR A 341 13.38 -1.68 -5.78
CA THR A 341 13.75 -0.94 -7.00
C THR A 341 13.95 0.57 -6.77
N ASN A 342 13.30 1.16 -5.76
CA ASN A 342 13.31 2.58 -5.48
C ASN A 342 13.57 2.87 -3.99
N ASP A 343 14.01 4.09 -3.68
CA ASP A 343 14.24 4.54 -2.29
C ASP A 343 12.92 4.98 -1.64
N THR A 344 12.13 4.02 -1.20
CA THR A 344 10.80 4.22 -0.62
C THR A 344 10.52 3.22 0.50
N ALA A 345 9.61 3.56 1.41
CA ALA A 345 9.09 2.63 2.42
C ALA A 345 8.02 1.66 1.87
N CYS A 346 7.51 1.90 0.64
CA CYS A 346 6.49 1.06 0.00
C CYS A 346 7.02 -0.38 -0.22
N PRO A 347 6.22 -1.41 0.03
CA PRO A 347 4.78 -1.46 0.33
C PRO A 347 4.43 -1.39 1.83
N GLY A 348 5.29 -0.88 2.66
CA GLY A 348 5.16 -0.89 4.10
C GLY A 348 5.81 -2.12 4.73
N SER A 349 6.49 -1.94 5.88
CA SER A 349 7.29 -2.98 6.52
C SER A 349 6.50 -4.24 6.85
N LYS A 350 5.24 -4.09 7.27
CA LYS A 350 4.37 -5.22 7.65
C LYS A 350 3.89 -6.03 6.44
N LEU A 351 3.61 -5.39 5.30
CA LEU A 351 3.29 -6.12 4.07
C LEU A 351 4.55 -6.71 3.43
N TYR A 352 5.65 -5.96 3.42
CA TYR A 352 6.92 -6.44 2.89
C TYR A 352 7.40 -7.73 3.57
N ALA A 353 7.25 -7.81 4.91
CA ALA A 353 7.58 -9.01 5.68
C ALA A 353 6.75 -10.26 5.31
N ARG A 354 5.61 -10.08 4.62
CA ARG A 354 4.72 -11.15 4.18
C ARG A 354 4.88 -11.53 2.70
N LEU A 355 5.84 -10.94 1.97
CA LEU A 355 6.03 -11.25 0.54
C LEU A 355 6.48 -12.69 0.28
N ASP A 356 7.15 -13.34 1.22
CA ASP A 356 7.46 -14.78 1.08
C ASP A 356 6.18 -15.64 1.12
N ASP A 357 5.20 -15.27 1.94
CA ASP A 357 3.90 -15.94 1.96
C ASP A 357 3.14 -15.77 0.63
N VAL A 358 3.22 -14.57 0.02
CA VAL A 358 2.66 -14.32 -1.32
C VAL A 358 3.34 -15.18 -2.38
N ARG A 359 4.68 -15.28 -2.36
CA ARG A 359 5.46 -16.14 -3.27
C ARG A 359 5.07 -17.61 -3.13
N ASP A 360 4.94 -18.05 -1.89
CA ASP A 360 4.56 -19.43 -1.57
C ASP A 360 3.13 -19.73 -2.00
N ARG A 361 2.20 -18.82 -1.77
CA ARG A 361 0.81 -18.96 -2.23
C ARG A 361 0.75 -19.01 -3.75
N ALA A 362 1.40 -18.12 -4.46
CA ALA A 362 1.45 -18.12 -5.92
C ALA A 362 2.07 -19.40 -6.48
N HIS A 363 3.14 -19.89 -5.86
CA HIS A 363 3.76 -21.15 -6.26
C HIS A 363 2.82 -22.35 -6.08
N ARG A 364 2.11 -22.46 -4.95
CA ARG A 364 1.13 -23.53 -4.71
C ARG A 364 0.00 -23.51 -5.73
N VAL A 365 -0.55 -22.32 -6.04
CA VAL A 365 -1.61 -22.16 -7.04
C VAL A 365 -1.15 -22.69 -8.41
N ILE A 366 0.04 -22.31 -8.87
CA ILE A 366 0.59 -22.79 -10.15
C ILE A 366 0.80 -24.29 -10.13
N LYS A 367 1.40 -24.83 -9.05
CA LYS A 367 1.66 -26.27 -8.89
C LYS A 367 0.37 -27.10 -8.91
N ALA A 368 -0.65 -26.66 -8.17
CA ALA A 368 -1.95 -27.31 -8.14
C ALA A 368 -2.61 -27.33 -9.53
N SER A 369 -2.61 -26.19 -10.22
CA SER A 369 -3.21 -26.05 -11.55
C SER A 369 -2.53 -26.96 -12.58
N ARG A 370 -1.18 -27.01 -12.58
CA ARG A 370 -0.41 -27.87 -13.49
C ARG A 370 -0.61 -29.36 -13.18
N ALA A 371 -0.92 -29.72 -11.94
CA ALA A 371 -1.25 -31.08 -11.53
C ALA A 371 -2.73 -31.43 -11.78
N GLY A 372 -3.54 -30.52 -12.32
CA GLY A 372 -4.98 -30.74 -12.54
C GLY A 372 -5.80 -30.84 -11.25
N ARG A 373 -5.26 -30.37 -10.12
CA ARG A 373 -5.94 -30.37 -8.82
C ARG A 373 -6.73 -29.10 -8.61
N PRO A 374 -7.84 -29.12 -7.85
CA PRO A 374 -8.51 -27.91 -7.41
C PRO A 374 -7.55 -26.98 -6.65
N VAL A 375 -7.60 -25.69 -6.93
CA VAL A 375 -6.72 -24.69 -6.28
C VAL A 375 -7.07 -24.49 -4.81
N ASP A 376 -8.33 -24.75 -4.46
CA ASP A 376 -8.89 -24.60 -3.12
C ASP A 376 -8.77 -25.87 -2.26
N GLU A 377 -8.29 -26.96 -2.84
CA GLU A 377 -7.90 -28.10 -2.02
C GLU A 377 -6.66 -27.65 -1.24
N PRO A 378 -6.76 -27.47 0.09
CA PRO A 378 -5.56 -27.23 0.87
C PRO A 378 -4.62 -28.38 0.51
N GLU A 379 -3.36 -28.09 0.09
CA GLU A 379 -2.33 -29.10 0.28
C GLU A 379 -2.56 -29.52 1.72
N GLU A 380 -2.96 -30.78 1.93
CA GLU A 380 -2.93 -31.30 3.28
C GLU A 380 -1.62 -30.80 3.86
N PRO A 381 -1.65 -30.02 4.94
CA PRO A 381 -0.44 -29.47 5.49
C PRO A 381 0.47 -30.69 5.54
N GLU A 382 1.64 -30.61 4.91
CA GLU A 382 2.65 -31.66 5.01
C GLU A 382 2.83 -31.77 6.51
N VAL A 383 2.08 -32.71 7.09
CA VAL A 383 1.93 -32.83 8.54
C VAL A 383 3.32 -33.19 8.99
N VAL A 384 3.99 -32.22 9.59
CA VAL A 384 5.30 -32.52 10.19
C VAL A 384 5.05 -33.58 11.23
N GLY A 385 5.36 -34.84 10.86
CA GLY A 385 5.23 -35.96 11.74
C GLY A 385 6.16 -35.76 12.94
N VAL A 386 5.63 -35.90 14.15
CA VAL A 386 6.42 -35.81 15.36
C VAL A 386 7.01 -37.21 15.61
N VAL A 387 8.27 -37.43 15.24
CA VAL A 387 9.01 -38.66 15.51
C VAL A 387 9.42 -38.70 16.97
N GLU A 388 9.89 -37.58 17.51
CA GLU A 388 10.21 -37.42 18.92
C GLU A 388 9.78 -36.01 19.37
N PRO A 389 8.94 -35.86 20.42
CA PRO A 389 8.49 -34.56 20.84
C PRO A 389 9.62 -33.72 21.47
N ALA A 390 9.56 -32.41 21.27
CA ALA A 390 10.42 -31.49 21.97
C ALA A 390 10.14 -31.56 23.49
N ARG A 391 11.18 -31.35 24.31
CA ARG A 391 11.09 -31.37 25.78
C ARG A 391 11.72 -30.12 26.39
N VAL A 392 11.31 -29.79 27.60
CA VAL A 392 11.95 -28.73 28.38
C VAL A 392 13.04 -29.36 29.26
N GLY A 393 14.26 -28.86 29.13
CA GLY A 393 15.40 -29.21 30.00
C GLY A 393 15.88 -28.00 30.77
N GLY A 394 16.59 -28.24 31.85
CA GLY A 394 17.16 -27.20 32.70
C GLY A 394 16.76 -27.33 34.16
N VAL A 395 17.13 -26.34 35.01
CA VAL A 395 16.84 -26.33 36.44
C VAL A 395 15.73 -25.36 36.73
N ALA A 396 14.61 -25.85 37.25
CA ALA A 396 13.43 -25.05 37.60
C ALA A 396 13.63 -24.26 38.90
N LYS A 397 14.55 -23.27 38.89
CA LYS A 397 14.80 -22.33 40.03
C LYS A 397 14.89 -20.90 39.49
N PRO A 398 14.40 -19.89 40.23
CA PRO A 398 14.59 -18.49 39.86
C PRO A 398 16.05 -18.17 39.57
N GLY A 399 16.31 -17.38 38.50
CA GLY A 399 17.66 -17.04 38.06
C GLY A 399 18.36 -18.12 37.23
N LYS A 400 17.80 -19.34 37.11
CA LYS A 400 18.30 -20.42 36.24
C LYS A 400 17.54 -20.40 34.89
N GLY A 401 18.14 -21.04 33.88
CA GLY A 401 17.58 -21.12 32.52
C GLY A 401 16.92 -22.45 32.23
N LEU A 402 15.76 -22.38 31.59
CA LEU A 402 15.18 -23.49 30.88
C LEU A 402 15.59 -23.45 29.41
N LYS A 403 15.62 -24.57 28.75
CA LYS A 403 15.92 -24.69 27.30
C LYS A 403 15.01 -25.70 26.64
N VAL A 404 14.71 -25.46 25.37
CA VAL A 404 14.02 -26.46 24.55
C VAL A 404 15.05 -27.51 24.10
N LEU A 405 14.81 -28.75 24.44
CA LEU A 405 15.46 -29.90 23.84
C LEU A 405 14.68 -30.23 22.55
N LYS A 406 15.35 -30.09 21.42
CA LYS A 406 14.71 -30.24 20.10
C LYS A 406 14.11 -31.65 19.96
N GLY A 407 12.88 -31.71 19.44
CA GLY A 407 12.29 -32.92 18.95
C GLY A 407 12.88 -33.36 17.59
N ARG A 408 12.51 -34.55 17.16
CA ARG A 408 12.73 -35.03 15.79
C ARG A 408 11.41 -35.03 15.04
N TYR A 409 11.48 -34.58 13.81
CA TYR A 409 10.32 -34.36 12.97
C TYR A 409 10.55 -34.97 11.58
N ASP A 410 9.48 -35.35 10.90
CA ASP A 410 9.48 -35.83 9.54
C ASP A 410 8.67 -34.84 8.67
N PRO A 411 9.25 -34.26 7.57
CA PRO A 411 10.62 -34.50 7.07
C PRO A 411 11.69 -33.83 7.92
N ASP A 412 12.89 -34.39 7.87
CA ASP A 412 14.08 -33.80 8.51
C ASP A 412 14.35 -32.35 8.01
N GLY A 413 14.79 -31.48 8.91
CA GLY A 413 15.10 -30.08 8.58
C GLY A 413 13.95 -29.10 8.78
N ALA A 414 12.83 -29.54 9.33
CA ALA A 414 11.73 -28.68 9.72
C ALA A 414 12.19 -27.58 10.71
N ARG A 415 11.72 -26.33 10.49
CA ARG A 415 12.06 -25.18 11.35
C ARG A 415 11.05 -25.06 12.47
N SER A 416 11.55 -24.92 13.70
CA SER A 416 10.74 -24.73 14.89
C SER A 416 10.82 -23.29 15.39
N SER A 417 9.68 -22.73 15.75
CA SER A 417 9.53 -21.50 16.51
C SER A 417 8.99 -21.81 17.90
N TYR A 418 9.23 -20.94 18.86
CA TYR A 418 8.95 -21.17 20.26
C TYR A 418 8.13 -20.03 20.83
N GLN A 419 7.28 -20.33 21.81
CA GLN A 419 6.61 -19.37 22.66
C GLN A 419 6.55 -19.96 24.08
N TRP A 420 7.20 -19.31 25.05
CA TRP A 420 7.11 -19.70 26.44
C TRP A 420 5.79 -19.28 27.07
N LEU A 421 5.24 -20.14 27.89
CA LEU A 421 3.93 -19.96 28.53
C LEU A 421 4.08 -20.05 30.04
N ARG A 422 3.29 -19.23 30.76
CA ARG A 422 3.11 -19.28 32.22
C ARG A 422 1.65 -19.59 32.49
N ASP A 423 1.39 -20.69 33.21
CA ASP A 423 0.06 -21.19 33.50
C ASP A 423 -0.87 -21.36 32.26
N GLY A 424 -0.28 -21.50 31.07
CA GLY A 424 -0.96 -21.60 29.78
C GLY A 424 -0.99 -20.33 28.98
N ASP A 425 -0.70 -19.17 29.57
CA ASP A 425 -0.70 -17.87 28.87
C ASP A 425 0.68 -17.53 28.29
N PRO A 426 0.75 -16.93 27.08
CA PRO A 426 2.00 -16.52 26.47
C PRO A 426 2.74 -15.49 27.31
N ILE A 427 4.03 -15.73 27.57
CA ILE A 427 4.93 -14.74 28.17
C ILE A 427 5.38 -13.80 27.07
N ALA A 428 5.01 -12.53 27.16
CA ALA A 428 5.27 -11.54 26.11
C ALA A 428 6.77 -11.41 25.79
N GLY A 429 7.13 -11.54 24.50
CA GLY A 429 8.52 -11.43 24.02
C GLY A 429 9.38 -12.67 24.20
N GLU A 430 8.93 -13.70 24.93
CA GLU A 430 9.73 -14.89 25.22
C GLU A 430 9.55 -15.96 24.13
N THR A 431 10.23 -15.74 23.00
CA THR A 431 10.18 -16.61 21.80
C THR A 431 11.50 -17.32 21.50
N ALA A 432 12.51 -17.14 22.35
CA ALA A 432 13.80 -17.80 22.18
C ALA A 432 13.76 -19.27 22.62
N TRP A 433 14.70 -20.10 22.13
CA TRP A 433 14.83 -21.50 22.54
C TRP A 433 15.29 -21.68 24.00
N ARG A 434 15.63 -20.56 24.69
CA ARG A 434 15.96 -20.50 26.12
C ARG A 434 15.07 -19.48 26.81
N TYR A 435 14.71 -19.78 28.05
CA TYR A 435 13.97 -18.89 28.91
C TYR A 435 14.63 -18.82 30.32
N ARG A 436 14.84 -17.62 30.84
CA ARG A 436 15.39 -17.42 32.16
C ARG A 436 14.27 -17.20 33.17
N LEU A 437 14.16 -18.11 34.12
CA LEU A 437 13.15 -18.02 35.20
C LEU A 437 13.35 -16.79 36.09
N GLY A 438 12.28 -16.02 36.28
CA GLY A 438 12.20 -14.88 37.17
C GLY A 438 11.41 -15.16 38.44
N GLN A 439 11.27 -14.17 39.29
CA GLN A 439 10.44 -14.27 40.51
C GLN A 439 8.95 -14.48 40.19
N ALA A 440 8.47 -13.93 39.09
CA ALA A 440 7.09 -14.09 38.65
C ALA A 440 6.73 -15.54 38.25
N ASP A 441 7.72 -16.42 38.08
CA ASP A 441 7.55 -17.83 37.74
C ASP A 441 7.49 -18.74 38.95
N LEU A 442 7.72 -18.20 40.15
CA LEU A 442 7.71 -18.98 41.38
C LEU A 442 6.30 -19.54 41.64
N GLY A 443 6.21 -20.87 41.80
CA GLY A 443 4.93 -21.55 41.97
C GLY A 443 4.05 -21.63 40.72
N ARG A 444 4.55 -21.19 39.56
CA ARG A 444 3.83 -21.22 38.29
C ARG A 444 4.28 -22.39 37.42
N ARG A 445 3.36 -22.84 36.57
CA ARG A 445 3.64 -23.87 35.55
C ARG A 445 4.24 -23.20 34.33
N ILE A 446 5.50 -23.51 34.00
CA ILE A 446 6.17 -23.02 32.82
C ILE A 446 6.15 -24.10 31.73
N ALA A 447 5.69 -23.73 30.53
CA ALA A 447 5.65 -24.59 29.36
C ALA A 447 6.22 -23.87 28.14
N VAL A 448 6.49 -24.59 27.08
CA VAL A 448 6.84 -24.03 25.78
C VAL A 448 5.93 -24.62 24.71
N GLN A 449 5.33 -23.74 23.93
CA GLN A 449 4.66 -24.12 22.70
C GLN A 449 5.71 -24.16 21.59
N VAL A 450 5.82 -25.27 20.89
CA VAL A 450 6.72 -25.46 19.77
C VAL A 450 5.87 -25.60 18.50
N THR A 451 6.03 -24.65 17.59
CA THR A 451 5.39 -24.69 16.27
C THR A 451 6.45 -25.07 15.25
N THR A 452 6.27 -26.19 14.58
CA THR A 452 7.22 -26.70 13.59
C THR A 452 6.61 -26.63 12.19
N ARG A 453 7.37 -26.09 11.24
CA ARG A 453 6.97 -25.97 9.85
C ARG A 453 8.03 -26.63 8.96
N SER A 454 7.59 -27.47 8.04
CA SER A 454 8.40 -27.93 6.92
C SER A 454 8.41 -26.85 5.85
N GLY A 455 9.58 -26.38 5.47
CA GLY A 455 9.76 -25.51 4.32
C GLY A 455 10.51 -26.28 3.26
N SER A 456 9.90 -26.57 2.11
CA SER A 456 10.64 -27.05 0.96
C SER A 456 11.71 -26.00 0.61
N ARG A 457 12.97 -26.28 0.93
CA ARG A 457 14.12 -25.59 0.35
C ARG A 457 14.28 -26.08 -1.08
N THR A 458 14.29 -25.16 -2.02
CA THR A 458 15.13 -25.23 -3.21
C THR A 458 15.88 -23.91 -3.31
#